data_c9e54e7ddb440f886f4a59f66fdf22ab
#
_entry.id   c9e54e7ddb440f886f4a59f66fdf22ab
#
_cell.length_a   1.000
_cell.length_b   1.000
_cell.length_c   1.000
_cell.angle_alpha   90.00
_cell.angle_beta   90.00
_cell.angle_gamma   90.00
#
_symmetry.space_group_name_H-M   'P 1'
#
loop_
_entity.id
_entity.type
_entity.pdbx_description
1 polymer ?
#
loop_
_entity_poly.entity_id
_entity_poly.type
_entity_poly.pdbx_seq_one_letter_code
_entity_poly.pdbx_strand_id
1 'polypeptide(L)'
;MEAKIYDLKAKVTGSVSLPESLFGLNWNSDLVHQVATSLNSSKRKSIAHTKNRSEVRGGGKKPWQQKGTGRARHGSTRSPIWVGGGVTHGPRNDKNFDRKVSKKMKAKAFYTILSRKYKDGEVLFVDSIAFAEPKTKHAVTAFKGLAGVKGFEGIFTKKNNSVVVALAEKNFGVERSVSNLGNMEVLETRNLHPLALLKYKYVIIENPEASLKLLPGNALFTGENEPKPKAKTAKQTKVVKK
;
A
#
# COMPACT_ATOMS: atom_id res chain seq x y z
N MET A 1 14.70 -3.96 23.08
CA MET A 1 15.54 -4.69 22.07
C MET A 1 16.53 -3.71 21.48
N GLU A 2 17.74 -4.15 21.14
CA GLU A 2 18.74 -3.26 20.53
C GLU A 2 19.03 -3.69 19.09
N ALA A 3 19.21 -2.72 18.21
CA ALA A 3 19.60 -2.95 16.82
C ALA A 3 20.80 -2.09 16.43
N LYS A 4 21.67 -2.65 15.59
CA LYS A 4 22.85 -1.92 15.08
C LYS A 4 22.46 -0.99 13.95
N ILE A 5 23.06 0.20 13.95
CA ILE A 5 22.94 1.18 12.85
C ILE A 5 24.18 1.06 11.97
N TYR A 6 23.99 1.06 10.66
CA TYR A 6 25.06 0.89 9.68
C TYR A 6 25.19 2.17 8.83
N ASP A 7 26.40 2.44 8.38
CA ASP A 7 26.67 3.39 7.30
C ASP A 7 26.52 2.69 5.92
N LEU A 8 26.46 3.46 4.85
CA LEU A 8 26.39 2.94 3.47
C LEU A 8 27.57 2.04 3.08
N LYS A 9 28.66 2.04 3.86
CA LYS A 9 29.85 1.16 3.71
C LYS A 9 29.78 -0.11 4.57
N ALA A 10 28.60 -0.45 5.12
CA ALA A 10 28.40 -1.59 6.03
C ALA A 10 29.21 -1.55 7.35
N LYS A 11 29.69 -0.36 7.75
CA LYS A 11 30.31 -0.17 9.07
C LYS A 11 29.24 0.14 10.10
N VAL A 12 29.40 -0.40 11.32
CA VAL A 12 28.51 -0.10 12.44
C VAL A 12 28.85 1.29 12.96
N THR A 13 27.88 2.20 12.95
CA THR A 13 28.00 3.59 13.42
C THR A 13 27.47 3.74 14.84
N GLY A 14 26.44 2.95 15.21
CA GLY A 14 25.80 3.05 16.51
C GLY A 14 24.82 1.93 16.79
N SER A 15 24.03 2.09 17.84
CA SER A 15 22.90 1.22 18.17
C SER A 15 21.67 2.06 18.50
N VAL A 16 20.48 1.51 18.21
CA VAL A 16 19.19 2.12 18.54
C VAL A 16 18.41 1.17 19.43
N SER A 17 17.75 1.71 20.45
CA SER A 17 16.81 0.95 21.26
C SER A 17 15.47 0.86 20.59
N LEU A 18 14.99 -0.36 20.34
CA LEU A 18 13.70 -0.62 19.72
C LEU A 18 12.62 -0.89 20.77
N PRO A 19 11.49 -0.16 20.74
CA PRO A 19 10.37 -0.41 21.65
C PRO A 19 9.81 -1.82 21.45
N GLU A 20 9.65 -2.57 22.53
CA GLU A 20 9.10 -3.93 22.50
C GLU A 20 7.63 -3.94 22.05
N SER A 21 6.90 -2.88 22.36
CA SER A 21 5.52 -2.68 21.91
C SER A 21 5.35 -2.68 20.38
N LEU A 22 6.40 -2.32 19.62
CA LEU A 22 6.38 -2.25 18.15
C LEU A 22 7.05 -3.44 17.49
N PHE A 23 8.13 -3.99 18.07
CA PHE A 23 8.95 -5.06 17.48
C PHE A 23 8.82 -6.41 18.18
N GLY A 24 8.09 -6.47 19.32
CA GLY A 24 7.89 -7.67 20.13
C GLY A 24 6.59 -8.43 19.86
N LEU A 25 5.76 -7.99 18.91
CA LEU A 25 4.44 -8.56 18.68
C LEU A 25 4.49 -10.01 18.18
N ASN A 26 3.57 -10.84 18.69
CA ASN A 26 3.39 -12.20 18.21
C ASN A 26 2.74 -12.21 16.82
N TRP A 27 3.16 -13.16 15.99
CA TRP A 27 2.59 -13.34 14.66
C TRP A 27 1.12 -13.75 14.71
N ASN A 28 0.30 -13.07 13.89
CA ASN A 28 -1.11 -13.40 13.68
C ASN A 28 -1.40 -13.42 12.17
N SER A 29 -1.47 -14.63 11.61
CA SER A 29 -1.69 -14.88 10.18
C SER A 29 -3.02 -14.34 9.70
N ASP A 30 -4.09 -14.52 10.47
CA ASP A 30 -5.46 -14.19 10.06
C ASP A 30 -5.64 -12.67 9.94
N LEU A 31 -5.11 -11.94 10.93
CA LEU A 31 -5.12 -10.47 10.90
C LEU A 31 -4.34 -9.94 9.70
N VAL A 32 -3.15 -10.47 9.46
CA VAL A 32 -2.29 -10.05 8.34
C VAL A 32 -2.96 -10.38 7.00
N HIS A 33 -3.51 -11.59 6.85
CA HIS A 33 -4.23 -12.01 5.64
C HIS A 33 -5.45 -11.13 5.37
N GLN A 34 -6.29 -10.88 6.39
CA GLN A 34 -7.47 -10.04 6.24
C GLN A 34 -7.11 -8.62 5.78
N VAL A 35 -6.10 -8.01 6.42
CA VAL A 35 -5.66 -6.66 6.06
C VAL A 35 -5.03 -6.63 4.66
N ALA A 36 -4.16 -7.59 4.32
CA ALA A 36 -3.53 -7.69 3.01
C ALA A 36 -4.56 -7.85 1.88
N THR A 37 -5.52 -8.76 2.05
CA THR A 37 -6.60 -9.00 1.08
C THR A 37 -7.47 -7.76 0.91
N SER A 38 -7.81 -7.06 2.01
CA SER A 38 -8.62 -5.84 1.96
C SER A 38 -7.89 -4.70 1.24
N LEU A 39 -6.60 -4.49 1.53
CA LEU A 39 -5.79 -3.48 0.85
C LEU A 39 -5.59 -3.79 -0.64
N ASN A 40 -5.40 -5.05 -1.00
CA ASN A 40 -5.32 -5.47 -2.42
C ASN A 40 -6.64 -5.25 -3.14
N SER A 41 -7.77 -5.53 -2.48
CA SER A 41 -9.11 -5.25 -3.03
C SER A 41 -9.29 -3.75 -3.31
N SER A 42 -8.88 -2.89 -2.38
CA SER A 42 -9.00 -1.42 -2.52
C SER A 42 -8.07 -0.82 -3.59
N LYS A 43 -6.98 -1.51 -3.95
CA LYS A 43 -6.12 -1.09 -5.08
C LYS A 43 -6.77 -1.35 -6.44
N ARG A 44 -7.76 -2.23 -6.51
CA ARG A 44 -8.39 -2.63 -7.77
C ARG A 44 -9.30 -1.51 -8.27
N LYS A 45 -9.02 -1.02 -9.48
CA LYS A 45 -9.89 -0.07 -10.19
C LYS A 45 -10.92 -0.84 -11.01
N SER A 46 -12.18 -0.40 -10.96
CA SER A 46 -13.25 -0.96 -11.77
C SER A 46 -13.26 -0.28 -13.14
N ILE A 47 -12.55 -0.85 -14.12
CA ILE A 47 -12.41 -0.30 -15.48
C ILE A 47 -13.38 -1.00 -16.43
N ALA A 48 -13.53 -2.33 -16.29
CA ALA A 48 -14.37 -3.12 -17.18
C ALA A 48 -15.85 -2.78 -17.00
N HIS A 49 -16.54 -2.57 -18.11
CA HIS A 49 -17.96 -2.28 -18.17
C HIS A 49 -18.63 -2.98 -19.33
N THR A 50 -19.81 -3.55 -19.11
CA THR A 50 -20.67 -4.10 -20.15
C THR A 50 -22.04 -3.45 -20.10
N LYS A 51 -22.62 -3.23 -21.27
CA LYS A 51 -23.97 -2.66 -21.37
C LYS A 51 -25.00 -3.71 -20.95
N ASN A 52 -25.86 -3.32 -20.01
CA ASN A 52 -27.01 -4.12 -19.63
C ASN A 52 -28.16 -3.89 -20.63
N ARG A 53 -29.25 -4.58 -20.44
CA ARG A 53 -30.46 -4.50 -21.30
C ARG A 53 -30.98 -3.07 -21.49
N SER A 54 -30.88 -2.20 -20.50
CA SER A 54 -31.36 -0.80 -20.58
C SER A 54 -30.41 0.11 -21.34
N GLU A 55 -29.12 -0.21 -21.34
CA GLU A 55 -28.06 0.61 -21.94
C GLU A 55 -27.82 0.30 -23.43
N VAL A 56 -28.27 -0.84 -23.90
CA VAL A 56 -28.15 -1.24 -25.32
C VAL A 56 -29.13 -0.41 -26.16
N ARG A 57 -28.65 0.17 -27.27
CA ARG A 57 -29.49 0.93 -28.21
C ARG A 57 -30.49 0.01 -28.94
N GLY A 58 -31.73 0.48 -29.15
CA GLY A 58 -32.76 -0.23 -29.91
C GLY A 58 -33.85 -0.83 -29.03
N GLY A 59 -34.64 -1.75 -29.59
CA GLY A 59 -35.61 -2.59 -28.88
C GLY A 59 -36.82 -1.92 -28.28
N GLY A 60 -37.19 -0.70 -28.74
CA GLY A 60 -38.41 -0.01 -28.29
C GLY A 60 -39.71 -0.67 -28.77
N LYS A 61 -39.69 -1.28 -29.95
CA LYS A 61 -40.84 -1.99 -30.52
C LYS A 61 -40.80 -3.48 -30.13
N LYS A 62 -41.95 -4.01 -29.72
CA LYS A 62 -42.11 -5.46 -29.47
C LYS A 62 -41.89 -6.23 -30.77
N PRO A 63 -41.07 -7.31 -30.80
CA PRO A 63 -40.76 -8.04 -32.04
C PRO A 63 -41.97 -8.62 -32.74
N TRP A 64 -42.93 -9.16 -32.01
CA TRP A 64 -44.20 -9.71 -32.51
C TRP A 64 -45.29 -9.66 -31.42
N GLN A 65 -46.52 -9.91 -31.81
CA GLN A 65 -47.68 -9.93 -30.90
C GLN A 65 -47.55 -11.05 -29.85
N GLN A 66 -48.26 -10.88 -28.73
CA GLN A 66 -48.14 -11.75 -27.53
C GLN A 66 -48.61 -13.19 -27.77
N LYS A 67 -49.62 -13.37 -28.68
CA LYS A 67 -50.26 -14.68 -29.00
C LYS A 67 -50.48 -14.76 -30.49
N GLY A 68 -50.72 -15.96 -31.01
CA GLY A 68 -51.08 -16.20 -32.41
C GLY A 68 -49.94 -16.29 -33.41
N THR A 69 -48.66 -16.29 -32.97
CA THR A 69 -47.50 -16.40 -33.87
C THR A 69 -46.80 -17.74 -33.83
N GLY A 70 -47.16 -18.63 -32.90
CA GLY A 70 -46.46 -19.91 -32.69
C GLY A 70 -45.04 -19.77 -32.17
N ARG A 71 -44.52 -18.58 -31.95
CA ARG A 71 -43.18 -18.29 -31.49
C ARG A 71 -43.13 -18.03 -29.98
N ALA A 72 -41.93 -18.20 -29.39
CA ALA A 72 -41.69 -17.85 -27.99
C ALA A 72 -42.02 -16.38 -27.74
N ARG A 73 -42.54 -16.03 -26.54
CA ARG A 73 -42.92 -14.69 -26.17
C ARG A 73 -41.70 -13.83 -25.86
N HIS A 74 -41.52 -12.74 -26.60
CA HIS A 74 -40.42 -11.79 -26.35
C HIS A 74 -40.96 -10.35 -26.22
N GLY A 75 -40.45 -9.60 -25.26
CA GLY A 75 -40.81 -8.22 -25.06
C GLY A 75 -39.89 -7.23 -25.79
N SER A 76 -38.63 -7.59 -25.97
CA SER A 76 -37.61 -6.72 -26.57
C SER A 76 -36.45 -7.53 -27.15
N THR A 77 -35.89 -7.07 -28.24
CA THR A 77 -34.67 -7.62 -28.86
C THR A 77 -33.40 -7.31 -28.07
N ARG A 78 -33.46 -6.37 -27.09
CA ARG A 78 -32.36 -6.07 -26.17
C ARG A 78 -32.19 -7.10 -25.05
N SER A 79 -33.05 -8.10 -24.95
CA SER A 79 -32.97 -9.16 -23.97
C SER A 79 -31.63 -9.91 -24.09
N PRO A 80 -31.02 -10.37 -22.98
CA PRO A 80 -29.78 -11.15 -23.00
C PRO A 80 -29.84 -12.44 -23.81
N ILE A 81 -31.04 -12.93 -24.08
CA ILE A 81 -31.28 -14.15 -24.89
C ILE A 81 -31.02 -13.89 -26.39
N TRP A 82 -31.04 -12.65 -26.80
CA TRP A 82 -30.86 -12.24 -28.19
C TRP A 82 -29.41 -11.89 -28.49
N VAL A 83 -28.95 -12.27 -29.68
CA VAL A 83 -27.65 -11.83 -30.18
C VAL A 83 -27.65 -10.30 -30.29
N GLY A 84 -26.64 -9.67 -29.73
CA GLY A 84 -26.60 -8.20 -29.62
C GLY A 84 -27.43 -7.59 -28.49
N GLY A 85 -28.09 -8.43 -27.67
CA GLY A 85 -28.76 -7.96 -26.44
C GLY A 85 -27.80 -7.61 -25.33
N GLY A 86 -28.35 -7.04 -24.23
CA GLY A 86 -27.55 -6.66 -23.08
C GLY A 86 -27.05 -7.84 -22.25
N VAL A 87 -25.94 -7.66 -21.54
CA VAL A 87 -25.37 -8.67 -20.65
C VAL A 87 -26.06 -8.66 -19.30
N THR A 88 -26.42 -9.82 -18.73
CA THR A 88 -27.14 -9.91 -17.45
C THR A 88 -26.23 -9.69 -16.24
N HIS A 89 -25.08 -10.33 -16.20
CA HIS A 89 -24.16 -10.34 -15.05
C HIS A 89 -22.72 -9.96 -15.47
N GLY A 90 -22.62 -8.99 -16.38
CA GLY A 90 -21.31 -8.54 -16.83
C GLY A 90 -20.60 -7.63 -15.82
N PRO A 91 -19.34 -7.32 -16.07
CA PRO A 91 -18.60 -6.39 -15.26
C PRO A 91 -19.21 -4.97 -15.32
N ARG A 92 -19.17 -4.26 -14.21
CA ARG A 92 -19.70 -2.91 -14.07
C ARG A 92 -18.62 -1.98 -13.52
N ASN A 93 -18.49 -0.79 -14.12
CA ASN A 93 -17.53 0.22 -13.69
C ASN A 93 -17.92 0.97 -12.40
N ASP A 94 -19.20 0.89 -12.02
CA ASP A 94 -19.74 1.42 -10.77
C ASP A 94 -19.51 0.50 -9.56
N LYS A 95 -18.97 -0.73 -9.78
CA LYS A 95 -18.68 -1.68 -8.71
C LYS A 95 -17.53 -1.18 -7.84
N ASN A 96 -17.82 -0.98 -6.55
CA ASN A 96 -16.83 -0.63 -5.56
C ASN A 96 -16.18 -1.90 -4.98
N PHE A 97 -14.83 -1.96 -5.04
CA PHE A 97 -14.02 -3.04 -4.47
C PHE A 97 -13.39 -2.66 -3.13
N ASP A 98 -13.63 -1.45 -2.63
CA ASP A 98 -13.06 -0.99 -1.38
C ASP A 98 -13.60 -1.81 -0.19
N ARG A 99 -12.68 -2.22 0.66
CA ARG A 99 -12.99 -2.90 1.92
C ARG A 99 -12.50 -2.06 3.08
N LYS A 100 -13.41 -1.69 3.98
CA LYS A 100 -13.08 -0.90 5.16
C LYS A 100 -12.26 -1.74 6.15
N VAL A 101 -11.09 -1.22 6.52
CA VAL A 101 -10.24 -1.77 7.58
C VAL A 101 -10.06 -0.71 8.67
N SER A 102 -10.22 -1.07 9.93
CA SER A 102 -10.03 -0.11 11.03
C SER A 102 -8.56 0.31 11.13
N LYS A 103 -8.30 1.55 11.58
CA LYS A 103 -6.94 2.07 11.76
C LYS A 103 -6.12 1.20 12.70
N LYS A 104 -6.72 0.75 13.82
CA LYS A 104 -6.07 -0.14 14.81
C LYS A 104 -5.69 -1.50 14.21
N MET A 105 -6.57 -2.11 13.41
CA MET A 105 -6.27 -3.38 12.73
C MET A 105 -5.12 -3.22 11.73
N LYS A 106 -5.14 -2.15 10.92
CA LYS A 106 -4.08 -1.86 9.95
C LYS A 106 -2.73 -1.66 10.64
N ALA A 107 -2.70 -0.89 11.73
CA ALA A 107 -1.49 -0.64 12.50
C ALA A 107 -0.99 -1.93 13.18
N LYS A 108 -1.88 -2.71 13.82
CA LYS A 108 -1.50 -3.98 14.46
C LYS A 108 -0.93 -4.98 13.43
N ALA A 109 -1.54 -5.10 12.25
CA ALA A 109 -1.01 -5.94 11.18
C ALA A 109 0.37 -5.46 10.70
N PHE A 110 0.56 -4.14 10.54
CA PHE A 110 1.83 -3.55 10.16
C PHE A 110 2.96 -3.91 11.15
N TYR A 111 2.73 -3.71 12.44
CA TYR A 111 3.73 -4.01 13.47
C TYR A 111 3.95 -5.52 13.67
N THR A 112 2.93 -6.34 13.49
CA THR A 112 3.07 -7.81 13.50
C THR A 112 4.01 -8.28 12.38
N ILE A 113 3.90 -7.73 11.17
CA ILE A 113 4.79 -8.04 10.05
C ILE A 113 6.21 -7.53 10.34
N LEU A 114 6.32 -6.28 10.83
CA LEU A 114 7.62 -5.67 11.12
C LEU A 114 8.36 -6.43 12.22
N SER A 115 7.65 -6.85 13.29
CA SER A 115 8.20 -7.69 14.36
C SER A 115 8.71 -9.03 13.83
N ARG A 116 7.98 -9.65 12.93
CA ARG A 116 8.42 -10.91 12.31
C ARG A 116 9.66 -10.73 11.45
N LYS A 117 9.68 -9.71 10.61
CA LYS A 117 10.85 -9.38 9.77
C LYS A 117 12.09 -9.05 10.59
N TYR A 118 11.91 -8.36 11.71
CA TYR A 118 13.01 -8.08 12.62
C TYR A 118 13.58 -9.36 13.25
N LYS A 119 12.71 -10.28 13.72
CA LYS A 119 13.12 -11.59 14.24
C LYS A 119 13.83 -12.45 13.19
N ASP A 120 13.42 -12.37 11.95
CA ASP A 120 14.02 -13.11 10.83
C ASP A 120 15.30 -12.42 10.29
N GLY A 121 15.72 -11.26 10.85
CA GLY A 121 16.92 -10.52 10.44
C GLY A 121 16.79 -9.86 9.07
N GLU A 122 15.60 -9.48 8.66
CA GLU A 122 15.30 -8.84 7.37
C GLU A 122 15.18 -7.31 7.47
N VAL A 123 15.39 -6.71 8.63
CA VAL A 123 15.32 -5.25 8.86
C VAL A 123 16.72 -4.70 9.11
N LEU A 124 17.13 -3.71 8.33
CA LEU A 124 18.40 -3.01 8.44
C LEU A 124 18.18 -1.54 8.78
N PHE A 125 18.90 -1.04 9.76
CA PHE A 125 18.89 0.38 10.12
C PHE A 125 20.13 1.06 9.58
N VAL A 126 19.93 2.18 8.89
CA VAL A 126 20.99 2.98 8.26
C VAL A 126 20.93 4.39 8.80
N ASP A 127 22.08 4.99 9.05
CA ASP A 127 22.17 6.34 9.60
C ASP A 127 21.56 7.36 8.62
N SER A 128 22.11 7.48 7.42
CA SER A 128 21.59 8.38 6.39
C SER A 128 21.79 7.81 4.99
N ILE A 129 20.86 8.12 4.09
CA ILE A 129 20.94 7.76 2.68
C ILE A 129 20.94 9.07 1.87
N ALA A 130 22.13 9.56 1.54
CA ALA A 130 22.28 10.75 0.71
C ALA A 130 23.22 10.48 -0.46
N PHE A 131 22.87 11.00 -1.63
CA PHE A 131 23.69 10.94 -2.82
C PHE A 131 24.04 12.36 -3.29
N ALA A 132 25.31 12.61 -3.64
CA ALA A 132 25.74 13.91 -4.15
C ALA A 132 25.01 14.30 -5.43
N GLU A 133 24.74 13.33 -6.31
CA GLU A 133 23.98 13.49 -7.52
C GLU A 133 22.91 12.40 -7.66
N PRO A 134 21.74 12.70 -8.24
CA PRO A 134 20.66 11.74 -8.44
C PRO A 134 20.97 10.79 -9.61
N LYS A 135 21.96 9.92 -9.44
CA LYS A 135 22.37 8.92 -10.43
C LYS A 135 22.20 7.49 -9.88
N THR A 136 21.70 6.60 -10.74
CA THR A 136 21.54 5.18 -10.40
C THR A 136 22.86 4.49 -10.02
N LYS A 137 23.98 4.91 -10.60
CA LYS A 137 25.32 4.37 -10.29
C LYS A 137 25.65 4.53 -8.79
N HIS A 138 25.37 5.70 -8.21
CA HIS A 138 25.62 5.96 -6.80
C HIS A 138 24.73 5.10 -5.89
N ALA A 139 23.45 4.95 -6.24
CA ALA A 139 22.54 4.05 -5.52
C ALA A 139 23.04 2.60 -5.56
N VAL A 140 23.41 2.10 -6.73
CA VAL A 140 23.95 0.73 -6.89
C VAL A 140 25.21 0.53 -6.04
N THR A 141 26.14 1.50 -6.02
CA THR A 141 27.35 1.39 -5.22
C THR A 141 27.04 1.36 -3.71
N ALA A 142 26.15 2.23 -3.24
CA ALA A 142 25.74 2.29 -1.85
C ALA A 142 25.04 0.98 -1.39
N PHE A 143 24.06 0.51 -2.16
CA PHE A 143 23.37 -0.73 -1.80
C PHE A 143 24.22 -2.00 -1.96
N LYS A 144 25.23 -1.99 -2.84
CA LYS A 144 26.28 -3.05 -2.88
C LYS A 144 27.11 -3.05 -1.60
N GLY A 145 27.42 -1.87 -1.05
CA GLY A 145 28.07 -1.75 0.25
C GLY A 145 27.24 -2.41 1.34
N LEU A 146 25.94 -2.08 1.41
CA LEU A 146 25.00 -2.66 2.40
C LEU A 146 24.78 -4.17 2.22
N ALA A 147 24.91 -4.70 1.01
CA ALA A 147 24.86 -6.15 0.78
C ALA A 147 26.01 -6.91 1.43
N GLY A 148 27.09 -6.23 1.85
CA GLY A 148 28.17 -6.81 2.65
C GLY A 148 27.79 -7.11 4.11
N VAL A 149 26.65 -6.62 4.59
CA VAL A 149 26.15 -6.94 5.93
C VAL A 149 25.62 -8.37 5.94
N LYS A 150 26.05 -9.19 6.91
CA LYS A 150 25.62 -10.58 7.06
C LYS A 150 24.09 -10.70 7.09
N GLY A 151 23.52 -11.51 6.21
CA GLY A 151 22.07 -11.70 6.05
C GLY A 151 21.44 -10.83 4.98
N PHE A 152 22.13 -9.80 4.46
CA PHE A 152 21.62 -8.88 3.44
C PHE A 152 22.23 -9.07 2.04
N GLU A 153 22.96 -10.16 1.83
CA GLU A 153 23.58 -10.53 0.54
C GLU A 153 22.56 -10.61 -0.60
N GLY A 154 21.30 -10.90 -0.27
CA GLY A 154 20.20 -11.00 -1.21
C GLY A 154 19.70 -9.67 -1.81
N ILE A 155 20.23 -8.51 -1.41
CA ILE A 155 19.80 -7.19 -1.90
C ILE A 155 19.87 -7.11 -3.43
N PHE A 156 20.95 -7.61 -4.04
CA PHE A 156 21.15 -7.61 -5.49
C PHE A 156 20.97 -8.98 -6.14
N THR A 157 21.15 -10.09 -5.43
CA THR A 157 20.97 -11.43 -5.99
C THR A 157 19.49 -11.72 -6.27
N LYS A 158 18.58 -11.14 -5.50
CA LYS A 158 17.15 -11.27 -5.73
C LYS A 158 16.69 -10.34 -6.86
N LYS A 159 16.24 -10.91 -7.98
CA LYS A 159 15.84 -10.20 -9.19
C LYS A 159 14.63 -9.28 -8.99
N ASN A 160 13.63 -9.71 -8.21
CA ASN A 160 12.39 -8.97 -7.98
C ASN A 160 12.09 -8.80 -6.50
N ASN A 161 11.49 -7.67 -6.13
CA ASN A 161 10.96 -7.41 -4.78
C ASN A 161 12.01 -7.67 -3.68
N SER A 162 13.20 -7.12 -3.84
CA SER A 162 14.30 -7.33 -2.90
C SER A 162 14.17 -6.43 -1.68
N VAL A 163 14.13 -5.13 -1.88
CA VAL A 163 14.25 -4.14 -0.80
C VAL A 163 13.17 -3.08 -0.87
N VAL A 164 12.61 -2.71 0.27
CA VAL A 164 11.90 -1.45 0.46
C VAL A 164 12.76 -0.54 1.34
N VAL A 165 13.03 0.67 0.86
CA VAL A 165 13.77 1.71 1.58
C VAL A 165 12.78 2.69 2.17
N ALA A 166 12.82 2.86 3.48
CA ALA A 166 11.99 3.79 4.23
C ALA A 166 12.81 5.02 4.59
N LEU A 167 12.54 6.14 3.95
CA LEU A 167 13.18 7.43 4.24
C LEU A 167 12.47 8.14 5.38
N ALA A 168 13.22 8.78 6.28
CA ALA A 168 12.64 9.61 7.34
C ALA A 168 11.91 10.81 6.74
N GLU A 169 12.52 11.48 5.78
CA GLU A 169 11.99 12.61 5.04
C GLU A 169 12.07 12.36 3.53
N LYS A 170 11.24 13.08 2.79
CA LYS A 170 11.22 12.94 1.33
C LYS A 170 12.51 13.48 0.72
N ASN A 171 13.25 12.60 0.04
CA ASN A 171 14.46 12.95 -0.68
C ASN A 171 14.33 12.58 -2.16
N PHE A 172 14.07 13.59 -3.01
CA PHE A 172 13.92 13.41 -4.45
C PHE A 172 15.19 12.85 -5.12
N GLY A 173 16.38 13.18 -4.59
CA GLY A 173 17.64 12.65 -5.12
C GLY A 173 17.74 11.14 -4.94
N VAL A 174 17.34 10.63 -3.79
CA VAL A 174 17.31 9.19 -3.51
C VAL A 174 16.20 8.49 -4.30
N GLU A 175 14.97 9.03 -4.30
CA GLU A 175 13.86 8.49 -5.08
C GLU A 175 14.25 8.33 -6.57
N ARG A 176 14.81 9.39 -7.18
CA ARG A 176 15.20 9.37 -8.58
C ARG A 176 16.36 8.41 -8.88
N SER A 177 17.30 8.28 -7.95
CA SER A 177 18.43 7.36 -8.08
C SER A 177 18.02 5.89 -8.05
N VAL A 178 16.97 5.56 -7.26
CA VAL A 178 16.51 4.18 -7.07
C VAL A 178 15.37 3.81 -8.02
N SER A 179 14.61 4.77 -8.55
CA SER A 179 13.39 4.54 -9.34
C SER A 179 13.58 3.59 -10.53
N ASN A 180 14.78 3.55 -11.12
CA ASN A 180 15.11 2.64 -12.23
C ASN A 180 15.51 1.22 -11.78
N LEU A 181 15.68 0.98 -10.48
CA LEU A 181 16.00 -0.34 -9.94
C LEU A 181 14.71 -1.11 -9.67
N GLY A 182 14.30 -1.99 -10.58
CA GLY A 182 13.02 -2.70 -10.53
C GLY A 182 12.85 -3.68 -9.34
N ASN A 183 13.92 -3.99 -8.63
CA ASN A 183 13.91 -4.85 -7.44
C ASN A 183 13.78 -4.08 -6.13
N MET A 184 13.79 -2.76 -6.17
CA MET A 184 13.73 -1.86 -5.00
C MET A 184 12.56 -0.89 -5.10
N GLU A 185 12.06 -0.45 -3.95
CA GLU A 185 11.05 0.61 -3.84
C GLU A 185 11.46 1.57 -2.71
N VAL A 186 11.32 2.86 -2.95
CA VAL A 186 11.59 3.90 -1.95
C VAL A 186 10.27 4.48 -1.51
N LEU A 187 10.04 4.52 -0.20
CA LEU A 187 8.85 5.11 0.41
C LEU A 187 9.26 5.98 1.60
N GLU A 188 8.50 7.01 1.87
CA GLU A 188 8.62 7.69 3.16
C GLU A 188 8.16 6.76 4.28
N THR A 189 8.80 6.82 5.44
CA THR A 189 8.47 5.97 6.60
C THR A 189 7.00 6.08 7.00
N ARG A 190 6.41 7.28 6.95
CA ARG A 190 4.98 7.51 7.22
C ARG A 190 4.03 6.85 6.22
N ASN A 191 4.51 6.57 5.01
CA ASN A 191 3.74 5.97 3.92
C ASN A 191 3.93 4.45 3.83
N LEU A 192 4.76 3.86 4.69
CA LEU A 192 4.91 2.41 4.75
C LEU A 192 3.56 1.75 5.05
N HIS A 193 3.31 0.65 4.37
CA HIS A 193 2.05 -0.07 4.50
C HIS A 193 2.29 -1.59 4.50
N PRO A 194 1.38 -2.38 5.09
CA PRO A 194 1.54 -3.82 5.24
C PRO A 194 1.89 -4.56 3.94
N LEU A 195 1.31 -4.13 2.80
CA LEU A 195 1.59 -4.77 1.51
C LEU A 195 3.03 -4.55 1.02
N ALA A 196 3.63 -3.37 1.29
CA ALA A 196 5.03 -3.13 0.94
C ALA A 196 5.94 -4.05 1.76
N LEU A 197 5.69 -4.16 3.08
CA LEU A 197 6.46 -5.07 3.94
C LEU A 197 6.34 -6.54 3.53
N LEU A 198 5.18 -6.98 3.06
CA LEU A 198 4.97 -8.35 2.57
C LEU A 198 5.57 -8.60 1.18
N LYS A 199 5.57 -7.57 0.33
CA LYS A 199 6.07 -7.65 -1.04
C LYS A 199 7.59 -7.79 -1.09
N TYR A 200 8.29 -6.98 -0.30
CA TYR A 200 9.76 -6.93 -0.30
C TYR A 200 10.34 -7.80 0.82
N LYS A 201 11.46 -8.47 0.50
CA LYS A 201 12.14 -9.30 1.50
C LYS A 201 12.80 -8.44 2.56
N TYR A 202 13.62 -7.48 2.18
CA TYR A 202 14.36 -6.63 3.09
C TYR A 202 13.70 -5.27 3.29
N VAL A 203 13.85 -4.73 4.48
CA VAL A 203 13.39 -3.39 4.86
C VAL A 203 14.59 -2.61 5.35
N ILE A 204 14.93 -1.51 4.70
CA ILE A 204 15.97 -0.59 5.12
C ILE A 204 15.30 0.66 5.68
N ILE A 205 15.63 1.02 6.90
CA ILE A 205 15.07 2.19 7.59
C ILE A 205 16.18 3.21 7.80
N GLU A 206 16.03 4.38 7.18
CA GLU A 206 16.93 5.51 7.33
C GLU A 206 16.63 6.25 8.63
N ASN A 207 17.65 6.82 9.26
CA ASN A 207 17.56 7.62 10.50
C ASN A 207 16.57 7.01 11.50
N PRO A 208 16.95 5.93 12.20
CA PRO A 208 16.01 5.14 12.98
C PRO A 208 15.31 5.96 14.07
N GLU A 209 15.97 6.94 14.68
CA GLU A 209 15.38 7.77 15.74
C GLU A 209 14.21 8.63 15.24
N ALA A 210 14.36 9.26 14.08
CA ALA A 210 13.30 10.03 13.45
C ALA A 210 12.24 9.12 12.83
N SER A 211 12.67 8.08 12.11
CA SER A 211 11.79 7.15 11.40
C SER A 211 10.86 6.38 12.33
N LEU A 212 11.33 5.92 13.48
CA LEU A 212 10.48 5.19 14.44
C LEU A 212 9.30 6.04 14.94
N LYS A 213 9.49 7.35 15.10
CA LYS A 213 8.41 8.27 15.49
C LYS A 213 7.37 8.47 14.39
N LEU A 214 7.81 8.37 13.12
CA LEU A 214 6.98 8.58 11.93
C LEU A 214 6.25 7.32 11.44
N LEU A 215 6.53 6.16 12.03
CA LEU A 215 5.88 4.90 11.62
C LEU A 215 4.35 4.97 11.70
N PRO A 216 3.63 4.37 10.74
CA PRO A 216 2.18 4.43 10.68
C PRO A 216 1.51 3.84 11.94
N GLY A 217 0.75 4.66 12.65
CA GLY A 217 0.02 4.23 13.84
C GLY A 217 0.88 4.08 15.10
N ASN A 218 2.08 4.63 15.16
CA ASN A 218 2.95 4.61 16.32
C ASN A 218 2.23 5.14 17.57
N ALA A 219 1.56 6.28 17.49
CA ALA A 219 0.80 6.88 18.59
C ALA A 219 -0.28 5.95 19.20
N LEU A 220 -0.74 4.93 18.47
CA LEU A 220 -1.70 3.94 18.98
C LEU A 220 -1.07 2.89 19.90
N PHE A 221 0.26 2.73 19.85
CA PHE A 221 1.01 1.71 20.59
C PHE A 221 1.93 2.31 21.64
N THR A 222 2.38 3.56 21.47
CA THR A 222 3.25 4.26 22.43
C THR A 222 2.46 5.02 23.50
N GLY A 223 1.14 5.10 23.38
CA GLY A 223 0.30 5.82 24.35
C GLY A 223 0.28 7.34 24.20
N GLU A 224 1.01 7.88 23.24
CA GLU A 224 1.05 9.33 22.94
C GLU A 224 -0.20 9.79 22.15
N ASN A 225 -1.37 9.43 22.65
CA ASN A 225 -2.64 9.95 22.14
C ASN A 225 -2.92 11.31 22.80
N GLU A 226 -2.19 12.35 22.46
CA GLU A 226 -2.73 13.68 22.65
C GLU A 226 -3.92 13.89 21.72
N PRO A 227 -5.09 14.25 22.24
CA PRO A 227 -6.24 14.56 21.40
C PRO A 227 -5.87 15.81 20.59
N LYS A 228 -5.70 15.68 19.28
CA LYS A 228 -5.53 16.84 18.39
C LYS A 228 -6.63 17.84 18.71
N PRO A 229 -6.31 19.12 19.00
CA PRO A 229 -7.32 20.13 19.27
C PRO A 229 -8.26 20.19 18.08
N LYS A 230 -9.55 19.95 18.32
CA LYS A 230 -10.59 20.08 17.31
C LYS A 230 -10.53 21.53 16.81
N ALA A 231 -10.16 21.73 15.56
CA ALA A 231 -10.22 23.04 14.92
C ALA A 231 -11.65 23.56 15.10
N LYS A 232 -11.81 24.62 15.89
CA LYS A 232 -13.07 25.30 16.07
C LYS A 232 -13.43 25.90 14.73
N THR A 233 -14.43 25.31 14.04
CA THR A 233 -15.05 25.88 12.85
C THR A 233 -15.65 27.20 13.26
N ALA A 234 -15.02 28.31 12.86
CA ALA A 234 -15.56 29.66 13.02
C ALA A 234 -16.87 29.71 12.24
N LYS A 235 -17.99 29.76 12.97
CA LYS A 235 -19.29 30.08 12.40
C LYS A 235 -19.23 31.50 11.83
N GLN A 236 -19.16 31.61 10.51
CA GLN A 236 -19.37 32.89 9.83
C GLN A 236 -20.84 33.30 10.04
N THR A 237 -21.02 34.25 10.95
CA THR A 237 -22.31 34.93 11.13
C THR A 237 -22.56 35.81 9.90
N LYS A 238 -23.43 35.38 9.01
CA LYS A 238 -23.94 36.26 7.92
C LYS A 238 -24.74 37.39 8.57
N VAL A 239 -24.15 38.56 8.60
CA VAL A 239 -24.91 39.82 8.87
C VAL A 239 -25.78 40.11 7.66
N VAL A 240 -27.05 39.89 7.81
CA VAL A 240 -28.09 40.39 6.86
C VAL A 240 -28.23 41.87 7.12
N LYS A 241 -27.76 42.71 6.21
CA LYS A 241 -28.13 44.14 6.15
C LYS A 241 -29.52 44.25 5.51
N LYS A 242 -30.40 44.87 6.29
CA LYS A 242 -31.68 45.40 5.78
C LYS A 242 -31.43 46.59 4.85
#